data_8a4e66a4357d1642b0bb7d785c6f15b2
#
_entry.id   8a4e66a4357d1642b0bb7d785c6f15b2
#
_cell.length_a   1.000
_cell.length_b   1.000
_cell.length_c   1.000
_cell.angle_alpha   90.00
_cell.angle_beta   90.00
_cell.angle_gamma   90.00
#
_symmetry.space_group_name_H-M   'P 1'
#
loop_
_entity.id
_entity.type
_entity.pdbx_description
1 polymer ?
#
loop_
_entity_poly.entity_id
_entity_poly.type
_entity_poly.pdbx_seq_one_letter_code
_entity_poly.pdbx_strand_id
1 'polypeptide(L)'
;MNGITLHKGDLPDGLDFGPVVAVDTEAMGLNLLRDHLTLVQLSSGDGTAHLVQLDRTYDCPNLKKVLTDPDVLKLFHFARFDVAMMKRWMGIDCAPIWCTKIASKLARTYTDRHGLKDVAREIAG
;
A
#
# COMPACT_ATOMS: atom_id res chain seq x y z
N MET A 1 9.67 -17.96 7.69
CA MET A 1 8.71 -18.57 6.78
C MET A 1 7.90 -17.52 6.07
N ASN A 2 7.73 -17.71 4.78
CA ASN A 2 6.93 -16.79 3.99
C ASN A 2 5.47 -17.21 4.08
N GLY A 3 4.64 -16.29 4.49
CA GLY A 3 3.20 -16.52 4.62
C GLY A 3 2.40 -15.41 4.01
N ILE A 4 1.31 -15.78 3.34
CA ILE A 4 0.32 -14.84 2.83
C ILE A 4 -0.99 -15.14 3.54
N THR A 5 -1.57 -14.16 4.19
CA THR A 5 -2.84 -14.29 4.90
C THR A 5 -3.88 -13.38 4.27
N LEU A 6 -5.01 -13.97 3.88
CA LEU A 6 -6.14 -13.19 3.35
C LEU A 6 -7.11 -12.88 4.50
N HIS A 7 -7.41 -11.61 4.66
CA HIS A 7 -8.41 -11.13 5.60
C HIS A 7 -9.59 -10.56 4.81
N LYS A 8 -10.79 -10.92 5.22
CA LYS A 8 -12.00 -10.40 4.58
C LYS A 8 -12.55 -9.23 5.37
N GLY A 9 -12.66 -8.08 4.73
CA GLY A 9 -13.26 -6.88 5.28
C GLY A 9 -12.33 -5.98 6.08
N ASP A 10 -11.51 -6.53 6.94
CA ASP A 10 -10.59 -5.75 7.80
C ASP A 10 -9.43 -6.61 8.29
N LEU A 11 -8.41 -5.97 8.87
CA LEU A 11 -7.34 -6.63 9.61
C LEU A 11 -7.85 -7.09 10.98
N PRO A 12 -7.25 -8.15 11.57
CA PRO A 12 -7.58 -8.55 12.93
C PRO A 12 -7.12 -7.49 13.94
N ASP A 13 -7.76 -7.50 15.11
CA ASP A 13 -7.37 -6.63 16.21
C ASP A 13 -5.94 -6.96 16.68
N GLY A 14 -5.20 -5.94 17.06
CA GLY A 14 -3.89 -6.10 17.66
C GLY A 14 -2.75 -6.44 16.71
N LEU A 15 -2.99 -6.47 15.40
CA LEU A 15 -1.92 -6.69 14.44
C LEU A 15 -1.06 -5.44 14.31
N ASP A 16 0.23 -5.58 14.61
CA ASP A 16 1.21 -4.50 14.60
C ASP A 16 2.24 -4.72 13.49
N PHE A 17 2.35 -3.75 12.58
CA PHE A 17 3.33 -3.78 11.48
C PHE A 17 4.65 -3.10 11.84
N GLY A 18 4.75 -2.53 13.04
CA GLY A 18 5.92 -1.74 13.41
C GLY A 18 5.92 -0.35 12.77
N PRO A 19 7.10 0.31 12.73
CA PRO A 19 7.19 1.71 12.30
C PRO A 19 7.09 1.93 10.79
N VAL A 20 7.23 0.87 9.99
CA VAL A 20 7.24 0.97 8.52
C VAL A 20 6.46 -0.19 7.93
N VAL A 21 5.55 0.10 7.02
CA VAL A 21 4.78 -0.92 6.30
C VAL A 21 4.76 -0.62 4.81
N ALA A 22 5.05 -1.63 4.00
CA ALA A 22 4.89 -1.53 2.56
C ALA A 22 3.43 -1.79 2.20
N VAL A 23 2.87 -0.96 1.33
CA VAL A 23 1.46 -1.01 0.97
C VAL A 23 1.31 -1.00 -0.54
N ASP A 24 0.43 -1.85 -1.04
CA ASP A 24 -0.01 -1.87 -2.43
C ASP A 24 -1.51 -2.06 -2.48
N THR A 25 -2.14 -1.61 -3.56
CA THR A 25 -3.59 -1.72 -3.72
C THR A 25 -3.96 -2.33 -5.06
N GLU A 26 -5.13 -2.95 -5.11
CA GLU A 26 -5.74 -3.41 -6.33
C GLU A 26 -7.15 -2.81 -6.44
N ALA A 27 -7.55 -2.47 -7.66
CA ALA A 27 -8.84 -1.88 -7.95
C ALA A 27 -9.43 -2.50 -9.21
N MET A 28 -10.70 -2.21 -9.48
CA MET A 28 -11.40 -2.68 -10.67
C MET A 28 -10.83 -2.09 -11.96
N GLY A 29 -10.07 -1.01 -11.87
CA GLY A 29 -9.43 -0.32 -12.98
C GLY A 29 -8.81 0.99 -12.51
N LEU A 30 -8.56 1.91 -13.44
CA LEU A 30 -7.83 3.15 -13.17
C LEU A 30 -8.72 4.39 -13.00
N ASN A 31 -10.02 4.25 -13.20
CA ASN A 31 -10.95 5.36 -13.08
C ASN A 31 -11.40 5.52 -11.62
N LEU A 32 -10.95 6.59 -10.97
CA LEU A 32 -11.22 6.85 -9.55
C LEU A 32 -12.71 6.98 -9.21
N LEU A 33 -13.53 7.38 -10.16
CA LEU A 33 -14.95 7.60 -9.93
C LEU A 33 -15.79 6.33 -10.12
N ARG A 34 -15.29 5.39 -10.91
CA ARG A 34 -16.01 4.18 -11.29
C ARG A 34 -15.44 2.91 -10.70
N ASP A 35 -14.10 2.79 -10.71
CA ASP A 35 -13.42 1.54 -10.42
C ASP A 35 -13.11 1.43 -8.94
N HIS A 36 -13.78 0.49 -8.27
CA HIS A 36 -13.69 0.32 -6.81
C HIS A 36 -12.32 -0.19 -6.37
N LEU A 37 -11.87 0.30 -5.22
CA LEU A 37 -10.76 -0.29 -4.50
C LEU A 37 -11.21 -1.65 -3.94
N THR A 38 -10.48 -2.72 -4.28
CA THR A 38 -10.88 -4.08 -3.93
C THR A 38 -9.98 -4.76 -2.93
N LEU A 39 -8.69 -4.43 -2.94
CA LEU A 39 -7.69 -5.12 -2.12
C LEU A 39 -6.62 -4.15 -1.65
N VAL A 40 -6.20 -4.29 -0.41
CA VAL A 40 -5.01 -3.64 0.13
C VAL A 40 -4.06 -4.73 0.62
N GLN A 41 -2.81 -4.64 0.19
CA GLN A 41 -1.75 -5.56 0.58
C GLN A 41 -0.75 -4.84 1.47
N LEU A 42 -0.37 -5.46 2.58
CA LEU A 42 0.56 -4.88 3.55
C LEU A 42 1.64 -5.89 3.93
N SER A 43 2.86 -5.40 4.14
CA SER A 43 3.97 -6.20 4.65
C SER A 43 4.94 -5.32 5.43
N SER A 44 5.39 -5.83 6.57
CA SER A 44 6.46 -5.18 7.36
C SER A 44 7.87 -5.58 6.91
N GLY A 45 7.98 -6.43 5.89
CA GLY A 45 9.28 -6.92 5.41
C GLY A 45 9.81 -8.13 6.17
N ASP A 46 8.96 -8.80 6.93
CA ASP A 46 9.32 -9.96 7.75
C ASP A 46 9.14 -11.30 7.01
N GLY A 47 8.90 -11.26 5.70
CA GLY A 47 8.63 -12.44 4.89
C GLY A 47 7.16 -12.84 4.85
N THR A 48 6.29 -12.07 5.50
CA THR A 48 4.84 -12.29 5.45
C THR A 48 4.14 -11.14 4.75
N ALA A 49 2.97 -11.41 4.20
CA ALA A 49 2.11 -10.42 3.59
C ALA A 49 0.67 -10.62 4.04
N HIS A 50 -0.03 -9.52 4.24
CA HIS A 50 -1.43 -9.50 4.62
C HIS A 50 -2.24 -8.87 3.50
N LEU A 51 -3.22 -9.59 3.00
CA LEU A 51 -4.14 -9.12 1.98
C LEU A 51 -5.48 -8.83 2.65
N VAL A 52 -5.99 -7.62 2.49
CA VAL A 52 -7.32 -7.24 2.98
C VAL A 52 -8.25 -7.10 1.80
N GLN A 53 -9.17 -8.04 1.67
CA GLN A 53 -10.21 -7.99 0.65
C GLN A 53 -11.32 -7.07 1.16
N LEU A 54 -11.48 -5.92 0.52
CA LEU A 54 -12.42 -4.90 0.96
C LEU A 54 -13.83 -5.22 0.46
N ASP A 55 -14.82 -5.00 1.32
CA ASP A 55 -16.20 -5.00 0.89
C ASP A 55 -16.63 -3.57 0.49
N ARG A 56 -17.82 -3.46 -0.07
CA ARG A 56 -18.31 -2.18 -0.61
C ARG A 56 -18.70 -1.18 0.46
N THR A 57 -18.76 -1.58 1.71
CA THR A 57 -19.04 -0.68 2.83
C THR A 57 -17.78 0.04 3.31
N TYR A 58 -16.60 -0.53 3.04
CA TYR A 58 -15.31 -0.04 3.53
C TYR A 58 -15.30 0.16 5.05
N ASP A 59 -16.00 -0.71 5.76
CA ASP A 59 -15.98 -0.75 7.23
C ASP A 59 -14.78 -1.58 7.68
N CYS A 60 -13.63 -0.92 7.78
CA CYS A 60 -12.35 -1.55 8.09
C CYS A 60 -11.54 -0.68 9.05
N PRO A 61 -12.00 -0.52 10.31
CA PRO A 61 -11.37 0.39 11.25
C PRO A 61 -9.92 0.06 11.56
N ASN A 62 -9.55 -1.22 11.64
CA ASN A 62 -8.17 -1.62 11.92
C ASN A 62 -7.23 -1.27 10.77
N LEU A 63 -7.64 -1.53 9.53
CA LEU A 63 -6.86 -1.15 8.36
C LEU A 63 -6.73 0.37 8.25
N LYS A 64 -7.83 1.10 8.43
CA LYS A 64 -7.81 2.57 8.40
C LYS A 64 -6.88 3.14 9.46
N LYS A 65 -6.85 2.53 10.65
CA LYS A 65 -5.97 2.96 11.73
C LYS A 65 -4.49 2.87 11.33
N VAL A 66 -4.08 1.76 10.74
CA VAL A 66 -2.69 1.58 10.27
C VAL A 66 -2.35 2.61 9.19
N LEU A 67 -3.25 2.80 8.22
CA LEU A 67 -3.00 3.68 7.08
C LEU A 67 -2.96 5.16 7.45
N THR A 68 -3.59 5.54 8.56
CA THR A 68 -3.63 6.93 9.03
C THR A 68 -2.76 7.19 10.25
N ASP A 69 -2.12 6.16 10.82
CA ASP A 69 -1.27 6.29 12.01
C ASP A 69 -0.04 7.14 11.71
N PRO A 70 0.15 8.28 12.41
CA PRO A 70 1.29 9.16 12.15
C PRO A 70 2.64 8.54 12.53
N ASP A 71 2.63 7.48 13.35
CA ASP A 71 3.83 6.78 13.80
C ASP A 71 4.23 5.63 12.87
N VAL A 72 3.44 5.36 11.83
CA VAL A 72 3.70 4.30 10.85
C VAL A 72 3.93 4.93 9.48
N LEU A 73 5.13 4.75 8.95
CA LEU A 73 5.47 5.18 7.58
C LEU A 73 4.96 4.14 6.58
N LYS A 74 4.17 4.57 5.61
CA LYS A 74 3.65 3.71 4.55
C LYS A 74 4.49 3.89 3.29
N LEU A 75 5.07 2.79 2.83
CA LEU A 75 5.88 2.76 1.61
C LEU A 75 5.02 2.32 0.44
N PHE A 76 5.02 3.11 -0.62
CA PHE A 76 4.30 2.82 -1.85
C PHE A 76 5.23 2.88 -3.04
N HIS A 77 4.88 2.14 -4.09
CA HIS A 77 5.42 2.40 -5.42
C HIS A 77 4.31 3.03 -6.27
N PHE A 78 4.51 4.26 -6.73
CA PHE A 78 3.48 5.08 -7.38
C PHE A 78 2.35 5.45 -6.41
N ALA A 79 2.71 6.04 -5.28
CA ALA A 79 1.81 6.37 -4.16
C ALA A 79 0.60 7.22 -4.58
N ARG A 80 0.75 8.06 -5.59
CA ARG A 80 -0.30 8.97 -6.07
C ARG A 80 -1.60 8.23 -6.38
N PHE A 81 -1.50 7.09 -7.06
CA PHE A 81 -2.68 6.30 -7.42
C PHE A 81 -3.32 5.65 -6.18
N ASP A 82 -2.50 4.96 -5.38
CA ASP A 82 -2.98 4.24 -4.19
C ASP A 82 -3.61 5.19 -3.17
N VAL A 83 -2.98 6.31 -2.91
CA VAL A 83 -3.48 7.31 -1.96
C VAL A 83 -4.79 7.92 -2.45
N ALA A 84 -4.89 8.21 -3.74
CA ALA A 84 -6.12 8.74 -4.34
C ALA A 84 -7.27 7.73 -4.26
N MET A 85 -7.00 6.44 -4.50
CA MET A 85 -7.99 5.38 -4.36
C MET A 85 -8.48 5.24 -2.92
N MET A 86 -7.57 5.31 -1.94
CA MET A 86 -7.96 5.25 -0.54
C MET A 86 -8.79 6.45 -0.12
N LYS A 87 -8.44 7.64 -0.59
CA LYS A 87 -9.24 8.85 -0.33
C LYS A 87 -10.64 8.72 -0.90
N ARG A 88 -10.74 8.28 -2.15
CA ARG A 88 -12.03 8.17 -2.86
C ARG A 88 -12.94 7.12 -2.24
N TRP A 89 -12.43 5.93 -1.96
CA TRP A 89 -13.24 4.79 -1.56
C TRP A 89 -13.28 4.55 -0.06
N MET A 90 -12.17 4.75 0.63
CA MET A 90 -12.10 4.56 2.08
C MET A 90 -12.34 5.85 2.87
N GLY A 91 -12.26 7.00 2.21
CA GLY A 91 -12.47 8.29 2.86
C GLY A 91 -11.35 8.71 3.82
N ILE A 92 -10.14 8.20 3.63
CA ILE A 92 -9.00 8.48 4.49
C ILE A 92 -7.90 9.24 3.77
N ASP A 93 -7.10 9.99 4.53
CA ASP A 93 -5.84 10.58 4.10
C ASP A 93 -4.70 9.71 4.61
N CYS A 94 -4.18 8.86 3.74
CA CYS A 94 -3.07 7.96 4.10
C CYS A 94 -1.78 8.78 4.25
N ALA A 95 -1.23 8.81 5.44
CA ALA A 95 -0.01 9.56 5.78
C ALA A 95 0.58 9.03 7.10
N PRO A 96 1.90 9.17 7.33
CA PRO A 96 2.92 9.62 6.37
C PRO A 96 3.22 8.57 5.29
N ILE A 97 3.63 9.05 4.11
CA ILE A 97 3.93 8.15 2.98
C ILE A 97 5.33 8.42 2.42
N TRP A 98 5.89 7.39 1.79
CA TRP A 98 7.10 7.48 0.99
C TRP A 98 6.87 6.76 -0.34
N CYS A 99 7.15 7.43 -1.45
CA CYS A 99 6.96 6.85 -2.78
C CYS A 99 8.30 6.44 -3.36
N THR A 100 8.51 5.14 -3.51
CA THR A 100 9.77 4.59 -4.04
C THR A 100 9.96 4.93 -5.52
N LYS A 101 8.88 5.10 -6.29
CA LYS A 101 8.97 5.52 -7.69
C LYS A 101 9.52 6.94 -7.81
N ILE A 102 9.03 7.88 -6.99
CA ILE A 102 9.53 9.26 -6.98
C ILE A 102 10.97 9.30 -6.47
N ALA A 103 11.27 8.56 -5.41
CA ALA A 103 12.64 8.44 -4.92
C ALA A 103 13.59 7.91 -6.01
N SER A 104 13.14 6.90 -6.77
CA SER A 104 13.90 6.37 -7.91
C SER A 104 14.17 7.44 -8.97
N LYS A 105 13.16 8.22 -9.35
CA LYS A 105 13.32 9.29 -10.34
C LYS A 105 14.30 10.36 -9.90
N LEU A 106 14.33 10.69 -8.61
CA LEU A 106 15.24 11.68 -8.05
C LEU A 106 16.68 11.16 -7.92
N ALA A 107 16.85 9.88 -7.60
CA ALA A 107 18.15 9.27 -7.35
C ALA A 107 18.77 8.62 -8.59
N ARG A 108 17.93 8.10 -9.50
CA ARG A 108 18.36 7.35 -10.70
C ARG A 108 18.03 8.14 -11.96
N THR A 109 18.62 9.32 -12.10
CA THR A 109 18.35 10.24 -13.21
C THR A 109 18.89 9.74 -14.56
N TYR A 110 19.72 8.69 -14.53
CA TYR A 110 20.38 8.12 -15.70
C TYR A 110 19.52 7.12 -16.49
N THR A 111 18.29 6.87 -16.06
CA THR A 111 17.40 5.90 -16.69
C THR A 111 15.94 6.35 -16.64
N ASP A 112 15.13 5.84 -17.58
CA ASP A 112 13.68 6.01 -17.58
C ASP A 112 12.96 4.84 -16.91
N ARG A 113 13.71 3.86 -16.39
CA ARG A 113 13.17 2.61 -15.82
C ARG A 113 12.93 2.76 -14.32
N HIS A 114 11.76 3.29 -13.97
CA HIS A 114 11.35 3.55 -12.58
C HIS A 114 10.21 2.64 -12.11
N GLY A 115 9.87 1.58 -12.86
CA GLY A 115 8.92 0.58 -12.41
C GLY A 115 9.49 -0.21 -11.23
N LEU A 116 8.61 -0.77 -10.39
CA LEU A 116 9.05 -1.50 -9.20
C LEU A 116 10.01 -2.65 -9.54
N LYS A 117 9.75 -3.38 -10.62
CA LYS A 117 10.60 -4.48 -11.07
C LYS A 117 12.01 -4.01 -11.40
N ASP A 118 12.15 -2.89 -12.09
CA ASP A 118 13.45 -2.34 -12.47
C ASP A 118 14.21 -1.81 -11.26
N VAL A 119 13.54 -1.12 -10.35
CA VAL A 119 14.13 -0.60 -9.12
C VAL A 119 14.60 -1.75 -8.22
N ALA A 120 13.77 -2.76 -8.04
CA ALA A 120 14.12 -3.93 -7.24
C ALA A 120 15.33 -4.67 -7.82
N ARG A 121 15.37 -4.83 -9.14
CA ARG A 121 16.49 -5.49 -9.82
C ARG A 121 17.81 -4.76 -9.60
N GLU A 122 17.82 -3.43 -9.73
CA GLU A 122 19.06 -2.66 -9.60
C GLU A 122 19.53 -2.54 -8.15
N ILE A 123 18.61 -2.30 -7.21
CA ILE A 123 18.96 -1.95 -5.83
C ILE A 123 19.05 -3.17 -4.92
N ALA A 124 18.10 -4.09 -5.08
CA ALA A 124 18.03 -5.27 -4.22
C ALA A 124 18.58 -6.56 -4.87
N GLY A 125 18.91 -6.49 -6.13
CA GLY A 125 19.36 -7.66 -6.89
C GLY A 125 18.21 -8.48 -7.39
#